data_d2ccf8e4691ee5fcdcff0616c0cd6f6c
#
_entry.id   d2ccf8e4691ee5fcdcff0616c0cd6f6c
#
_cell.length_a   1.000
_cell.length_b   1.000
_cell.length_c   1.000
_cell.angle_alpha   90.00
_cell.angle_beta   90.00
_cell.angle_gamma   90.00
#
_symmetry.space_group_name_H-M   'P 1'
#
loop_
_entity.id
_entity.type
_entity.pdbx_description
1 polymer ?
#
loop_
_entity_poly.entity_id
_entity_poly.type
_entity_poly.pdbx_seq_one_letter_code
_entity_poly.pdbx_strand_id
1 'polypeptide(L)'
;GGIATSAADKVTQNGSYGINAQWVVWNGGKNRMSITNAQYNQQLAAYDTQTQANKVKEQIAQLYVQILYMTEAEKVNRTLLLQDSTICERGQQMVNVGSMSKADLAQLQSQVSQGRYNVVNVQTQIDNAKMQLRQLMELPADEAFDVQPVDATDVQVLNSIPSKDAIYSSALDSRPEIKRSQLAIEQSHLSTKIAKSGYLPTISLTGGIGDSHMTGSQTNWAKQMKNNFNGSLGVTVSIPIFDNRKNKSAVERAKVAETTAQFDLQDTQKQLYQTIETYWLNATNSQAKYVAAKSSVESMATSYELMTEQFNLGLKNIAELLNSRANLLNAQQTMLQDKYTALLNRNLLNFYAGNEL
;
A
#
# COMPACT_ATOMS: atom_id res chain seq x y z
N GLY A 1 -24.57 -92.63 -15.36
CA GLY A 1 -25.21 -91.35 -15.30
C GLY A 1 -24.74 -90.61 -14.04
N GLY A 2 -23.73 -89.69 -14.18
CA GLY A 2 -23.30 -88.88 -13.11
C GLY A 2 -24.16 -87.59 -13.07
N ILE A 3 -24.80 -87.33 -11.94
CA ILE A 3 -25.53 -86.06 -11.70
C ILE A 3 -24.51 -84.99 -11.34
N ALA A 4 -24.30 -84.08 -12.26
CA ALA A 4 -23.55 -82.86 -11.96
C ALA A 4 -24.45 -81.96 -11.09
N THR A 5 -24.14 -81.84 -9.81
CA THR A 5 -24.74 -80.85 -8.94
C THR A 5 -24.07 -79.50 -9.26
N SER A 6 -24.81 -78.62 -9.91
CA SER A 6 -24.39 -77.23 -10.06
C SER A 6 -24.30 -76.59 -8.67
N ALA A 7 -23.10 -76.21 -8.27
CA ALA A 7 -22.92 -75.34 -7.12
C ALA A 7 -23.61 -74.02 -7.43
N ALA A 8 -24.70 -73.76 -6.73
CA ALA A 8 -25.33 -72.44 -6.82
C ALA A 8 -24.33 -71.40 -6.38
N ASP A 9 -24.05 -70.41 -7.22
CA ASP A 9 -23.20 -69.28 -6.90
C ASP A 9 -23.75 -68.53 -5.65
N LYS A 10 -23.08 -68.76 -4.52
CA LYS A 10 -23.49 -68.20 -3.25
C LYS A 10 -22.89 -66.80 -3.14
N VAL A 11 -23.70 -65.79 -3.41
CA VAL A 11 -23.26 -64.36 -3.23
C VAL A 11 -23.04 -64.12 -1.73
N THR A 12 -21.82 -63.81 -1.37
CA THR A 12 -21.47 -63.39 0.00
C THR A 12 -21.16 -61.88 0.06
N GLN A 13 -21.78 -61.16 0.99
CA GLN A 13 -21.49 -59.81 1.27
C GLN A 13 -20.73 -59.72 2.60
N ASN A 14 -19.61 -59.04 2.60
CA ASN A 14 -18.80 -58.79 3.77
C ASN A 14 -18.90 -57.29 4.16
N GLY A 15 -19.17 -56.97 5.41
CA GLY A 15 -19.14 -55.64 5.96
C GLY A 15 -18.17 -55.57 7.11
N SER A 16 -17.42 -54.49 7.19
CA SER A 16 -16.56 -54.18 8.35
C SER A 16 -16.83 -52.76 8.83
N TYR A 17 -16.90 -52.58 10.10
CA TYR A 17 -17.10 -51.29 10.78
C TYR A 17 -15.99 -51.10 11.78
N GLY A 18 -15.39 -49.89 11.83
CA GLY A 18 -14.33 -49.64 12.80
C GLY A 18 -14.18 -48.17 13.08
N ILE A 19 -13.79 -47.89 14.30
CA ILE A 19 -13.33 -46.56 14.72
C ILE A 19 -11.88 -46.73 15.09
N ASN A 20 -11.02 -45.97 14.41
CA ASN A 20 -9.57 -45.93 14.67
C ASN A 20 -9.16 -44.52 15.12
N ALA A 21 -8.37 -44.48 16.17
CA ALA A 21 -7.73 -43.25 16.66
C ALA A 21 -6.22 -43.40 16.59
N GLN A 22 -5.55 -42.36 16.14
CA GLN A 22 -4.09 -42.31 16.16
C GLN A 22 -3.65 -40.95 16.77
N TRP A 23 -2.78 -41.04 17.75
CA TRP A 23 -2.20 -39.87 18.38
C TRP A 23 -0.68 -39.94 18.27
N VAL A 24 -0.08 -38.92 17.61
CA VAL A 24 1.36 -38.75 17.56
C VAL A 24 1.81 -38.10 18.88
N VAL A 25 2.32 -38.88 19.78
CA VAL A 25 2.75 -38.49 21.13
C VAL A 25 4.04 -37.67 21.05
N TRP A 26 4.95 -38.10 20.16
CA TRP A 26 6.22 -37.40 19.96
C TRP A 26 6.75 -37.59 18.54
N ASN A 27 7.29 -36.52 17.95
CA ASN A 27 7.85 -36.50 16.60
C ASN A 27 9.05 -35.57 16.48
N GLY A 28 10.00 -35.72 17.41
CA GLY A 28 11.18 -34.84 17.44
C GLY A 28 10.89 -33.38 17.79
N GLY A 29 9.75 -33.11 18.45
CA GLY A 29 9.29 -31.76 18.76
C GLY A 29 8.66 -30.99 17.60
N LYS A 30 8.47 -31.63 16.42
CA LYS A 30 7.93 -30.99 15.23
C LYS A 30 6.57 -30.32 15.49
N ASN A 31 5.64 -31.02 16.19
CA ASN A 31 4.31 -30.46 16.48
C ASN A 31 4.40 -29.14 17.27
N ARG A 32 5.26 -29.10 18.30
CA ARG A 32 5.46 -27.90 19.12
C ARG A 32 6.08 -26.76 18.29
N MET A 33 7.10 -27.07 17.49
CA MET A 33 7.72 -26.09 16.59
C MET A 33 6.74 -25.61 15.50
N SER A 34 5.82 -26.46 15.04
CA SER A 34 4.78 -26.07 14.08
C SER A 34 3.77 -25.09 14.69
N ILE A 35 3.44 -25.24 15.99
CA ILE A 35 2.60 -24.26 16.71
C ILE A 35 3.32 -22.91 16.77
N THR A 36 4.60 -22.86 17.15
CA THR A 36 5.40 -21.62 17.16
C THR A 36 5.49 -21.02 15.76
N ASN A 37 5.63 -21.86 14.71
CA ASN A 37 5.64 -21.37 13.33
C ASN A 37 4.29 -20.74 12.92
N ALA A 38 3.17 -21.29 13.38
CA ALA A 38 1.85 -20.71 13.17
C ALA A 38 1.69 -19.36 13.93
N GLN A 39 2.28 -19.24 15.13
CA GLN A 39 2.34 -17.97 15.86
C GLN A 39 3.16 -16.92 15.12
N TYR A 40 4.30 -17.31 14.55
CA TYR A 40 5.09 -16.40 13.68
C TYR A 40 4.29 -15.96 12.45
N ASN A 41 3.55 -16.86 11.79
CA ASN A 41 2.67 -16.50 10.68
C ASN A 41 1.62 -15.45 11.09
N GLN A 42 1.04 -15.59 12.30
CA GLN A 42 0.09 -14.61 12.82
C GLN A 42 0.76 -13.24 13.02
N GLN A 43 1.97 -13.22 13.60
CA GLN A 43 2.70 -11.96 13.81
C GLN A 43 3.15 -11.32 12.49
N LEU A 44 3.60 -12.11 11.53
CA LEU A 44 3.92 -11.63 10.17
C LEU A 44 2.70 -10.96 9.51
N ALA A 45 1.52 -11.60 9.59
CA ALA A 45 0.28 -11.03 9.09
C ALA A 45 -0.10 -9.71 9.81
N ALA A 46 0.19 -9.60 11.12
CA ALA A 46 -0.01 -8.36 11.86
C ALA A 46 0.91 -7.23 11.36
N TYR A 47 2.18 -7.53 11.08
CA TYR A 47 3.10 -6.55 10.48
C TYR A 47 2.71 -6.19 9.04
N ASP A 48 2.20 -7.14 8.25
CA ASP A 48 1.66 -6.86 6.91
C ASP A 48 0.46 -5.89 6.99
N THR A 49 -0.43 -6.09 7.97
CA THR A 49 -1.56 -5.17 8.22
C THR A 49 -1.07 -3.77 8.59
N GLN A 50 -0.07 -3.65 9.48
CA GLN A 50 0.51 -2.35 9.84
C GLN A 50 1.20 -1.68 8.64
N THR A 51 1.92 -2.45 7.83
CA THR A 51 2.57 -1.95 6.61
C THR A 51 1.53 -1.41 5.63
N GLN A 52 0.42 -2.14 5.45
CA GLN A 52 -0.68 -1.69 4.59
C GLN A 52 -1.37 -0.44 5.15
N ALA A 53 -1.61 -0.37 6.46
CA ALA A 53 -2.15 0.82 7.11
C ALA A 53 -1.25 2.04 6.90
N ASN A 54 0.06 1.88 7.02
CA ASN A 54 1.02 2.95 6.76
C ASN A 54 0.98 3.43 5.29
N LYS A 55 0.87 2.51 4.33
CA LYS A 55 0.71 2.87 2.90
C LYS A 55 -0.57 3.68 2.66
N VAL A 56 -1.68 3.28 3.29
CA VAL A 56 -2.95 4.02 3.18
C VAL A 56 -2.79 5.43 3.78
N LYS A 57 -2.16 5.56 4.95
CA LYS A 57 -1.87 6.89 5.55
C LYS A 57 -1.03 7.77 4.62
N GLU A 58 0.02 7.22 4.00
CA GLU A 58 0.85 7.94 3.03
C GLU A 58 0.03 8.41 1.82
N GLN A 59 -0.85 7.56 1.28
CA GLN A 59 -1.73 7.91 0.17
C GLN A 59 -2.76 8.98 0.55
N ILE A 60 -3.32 8.90 1.75
CA ILE A 60 -4.21 9.94 2.29
C ILE A 60 -3.47 11.29 2.37
N ALA A 61 -2.26 11.30 2.92
CA ALA A 61 -1.46 12.51 3.03
C ALA A 61 -1.13 13.12 1.66
N GLN A 62 -0.78 12.28 0.67
CA GLN A 62 -0.52 12.71 -0.70
C GLN A 62 -1.76 13.34 -1.34
N LEU A 63 -2.91 12.68 -1.28
CA LEU A 63 -4.17 13.20 -1.82
C LEU A 63 -4.62 14.47 -1.10
N TYR A 64 -4.49 14.52 0.23
CA TYR A 64 -4.84 15.69 1.01
C TYR A 64 -4.00 16.91 0.60
N VAL A 65 -2.68 16.78 0.54
CA VAL A 65 -1.78 17.86 0.13
C VAL A 65 -2.02 18.25 -1.33
N GLN A 66 -2.34 17.30 -2.20
CA GLN A 66 -2.72 17.58 -3.59
C GLN A 66 -4.01 18.41 -3.66
N ILE A 67 -5.01 18.13 -2.83
CA ILE A 67 -6.25 18.92 -2.76
C ILE A 67 -5.93 20.34 -2.26
N LEU A 68 -5.08 20.50 -1.24
CA LEU A 68 -4.65 21.80 -0.77
C LEU A 68 -3.98 22.61 -1.87
N TYR A 69 -3.03 22.02 -2.59
CA TYR A 69 -2.36 22.65 -3.73
C TYR A 69 -3.37 23.11 -4.79
N MET A 70 -4.28 22.22 -5.21
CA MET A 70 -5.27 22.56 -6.24
C MET A 70 -6.26 23.63 -5.78
N THR A 71 -6.63 23.63 -4.50
CA THR A 71 -7.50 24.68 -3.92
C THR A 71 -6.82 26.05 -3.96
N GLU A 72 -5.53 26.13 -3.66
CA GLU A 72 -4.78 27.38 -3.79
C GLU A 72 -4.60 27.79 -5.27
N ALA A 73 -4.33 26.83 -6.16
CA ALA A 73 -4.24 27.08 -7.59
C ALA A 73 -5.59 27.57 -8.17
N GLU A 74 -6.72 27.08 -7.67
CA GLU A 74 -8.04 27.60 -8.02
C GLU A 74 -8.23 29.04 -7.62
N LYS A 75 -7.84 29.44 -6.40
CA LYS A 75 -7.90 30.85 -5.93
C LYS A 75 -7.09 31.75 -6.86
N VAL A 76 -5.89 31.33 -7.25
CA VAL A 76 -5.05 32.08 -8.22
C VAL A 76 -5.75 32.24 -9.55
N ASN A 77 -6.30 31.14 -10.11
CA ASN A 77 -7.00 31.20 -11.39
C ASN A 77 -8.25 32.08 -11.33
N ARG A 78 -9.03 32.07 -10.25
CA ARG A 78 -10.19 32.94 -10.05
C ARG A 78 -9.79 34.41 -9.97
N THR A 79 -8.72 34.73 -9.26
CA THR A 79 -8.19 36.09 -9.15
C THR A 79 -7.76 36.63 -10.51
N LEU A 80 -7.03 35.84 -11.29
CA LEU A 80 -6.61 36.20 -12.64
C LEU A 80 -7.79 36.32 -13.61
N LEU A 81 -8.79 35.45 -13.50
CA LEU A 81 -10.02 35.55 -14.30
C LEU A 81 -10.78 36.85 -14.01
N LEU A 82 -10.86 37.27 -12.74
CA LEU A 82 -11.48 38.54 -12.38
C LEU A 82 -10.74 39.73 -12.99
N GLN A 83 -9.40 39.72 -12.92
CA GLN A 83 -8.55 40.74 -13.54
C GLN A 83 -8.72 40.76 -15.07
N ASP A 84 -8.70 39.59 -15.72
CA ASP A 84 -8.91 39.46 -17.17
C ASP A 84 -10.28 39.98 -17.57
N SER A 85 -11.34 39.72 -16.81
CA SER A 85 -12.68 40.19 -17.05
C SER A 85 -12.77 41.75 -17.00
N THR A 86 -12.11 42.34 -15.96
CA THR A 86 -12.03 43.79 -15.81
C THR A 86 -11.29 44.47 -16.98
N ILE A 87 -10.17 43.87 -17.42
CA ILE A 87 -9.40 44.35 -18.57
C ILE A 87 -10.22 44.23 -19.86
N CYS A 88 -10.96 43.13 -20.03
CA CYS A 88 -11.82 42.89 -21.19
C CYS A 88 -12.97 43.90 -21.25
N GLU A 89 -13.64 44.21 -20.14
CA GLU A 89 -14.67 45.24 -20.05
C GLU A 89 -14.14 46.62 -20.44
N ARG A 90 -12.95 46.99 -19.96
CA ARG A 90 -12.27 48.22 -20.37
C ARG A 90 -11.94 48.21 -21.85
N GLY A 91 -11.41 47.08 -22.37
CA GLY A 91 -11.15 46.91 -23.81
C GLY A 91 -12.38 47.12 -24.66
N GLN A 92 -13.56 46.65 -24.22
CA GLN A 92 -14.83 46.90 -24.89
C GLN A 92 -15.16 48.43 -24.96
N GLN A 93 -14.91 49.13 -23.88
CA GLN A 93 -15.11 50.61 -23.84
C GLN A 93 -14.14 51.31 -24.82
N MET A 94 -12.87 50.86 -24.85
CA MET A 94 -11.85 51.43 -25.77
C MET A 94 -12.18 51.18 -27.22
N VAL A 95 -12.76 50.02 -27.59
CA VAL A 95 -13.25 49.77 -28.94
C VAL A 95 -14.44 50.70 -29.30
N ASN A 96 -15.35 50.93 -28.34
CA ASN A 96 -16.52 51.78 -28.55
C ASN A 96 -16.12 53.28 -28.86
N VAL A 97 -15.01 53.71 -28.28
CA VAL A 97 -14.47 55.09 -28.53
C VAL A 97 -13.38 55.10 -29.62
N GLY A 98 -13.12 53.96 -30.28
CA GLY A 98 -12.18 53.85 -31.38
C GLY A 98 -10.71 53.81 -31.02
N SER A 99 -10.36 53.65 -29.75
CA SER A 99 -8.97 53.63 -29.23
C SER A 99 -8.35 52.23 -29.20
N MET A 100 -9.11 51.16 -29.45
CA MET A 100 -8.65 49.78 -29.54
C MET A 100 -9.24 49.07 -30.76
N SER A 101 -8.51 48.12 -31.34
CA SER A 101 -8.99 47.30 -32.44
C SER A 101 -9.97 46.20 -31.94
N LYS A 102 -10.92 45.81 -32.83
CA LYS A 102 -11.80 44.66 -32.56
C LYS A 102 -11.02 43.35 -32.47
N ALA A 103 -9.85 43.24 -33.13
CA ALA A 103 -8.98 42.06 -33.03
C ALA A 103 -8.36 41.95 -31.63
N ASP A 104 -7.90 43.06 -31.03
CA ASP A 104 -7.36 43.05 -29.66
C ASP A 104 -8.45 42.71 -28.64
N LEU A 105 -9.66 43.25 -28.81
CA LEU A 105 -10.79 42.89 -27.96
C LEU A 105 -11.11 41.37 -28.05
N ALA A 106 -11.08 40.80 -29.26
CA ALA A 106 -11.29 39.36 -29.43
C ALA A 106 -10.22 38.52 -28.70
N GLN A 107 -8.97 38.98 -28.62
CA GLN A 107 -7.92 38.33 -27.83
C GLN A 107 -8.24 38.40 -26.34
N LEU A 108 -8.69 39.55 -25.80
CA LEU A 108 -9.12 39.68 -24.41
C LEU A 108 -10.30 38.76 -24.09
N GLN A 109 -11.30 38.66 -24.94
CA GLN A 109 -12.45 37.78 -24.80
C GLN A 109 -12.01 36.29 -24.81
N SER A 110 -11.07 35.93 -25.69
CA SER A 110 -10.48 34.61 -25.72
C SER A 110 -9.75 34.29 -24.39
N GLN A 111 -9.01 35.26 -23.86
CA GLN A 111 -8.30 35.12 -22.56
C GLN A 111 -9.27 34.88 -21.40
N VAL A 112 -10.37 35.62 -21.32
CA VAL A 112 -11.44 35.42 -20.32
C VAL A 112 -12.03 34.00 -20.44
N SER A 113 -12.31 33.56 -21.67
CA SER A 113 -12.86 32.24 -21.95
C SER A 113 -11.87 31.13 -21.49
N GLN A 114 -10.58 31.29 -21.76
CA GLN A 114 -9.53 30.41 -21.30
C GLN A 114 -9.42 30.41 -19.76
N GLY A 115 -9.53 31.58 -19.13
CA GLY A 115 -9.55 31.69 -17.68
C GLY A 115 -10.72 30.93 -17.04
N ARG A 116 -11.93 31.05 -17.61
CA ARG A 116 -13.11 30.26 -17.18
C ARG A 116 -12.88 28.77 -17.31
N TYR A 117 -12.35 28.31 -18.46
CA TYR A 117 -12.01 26.92 -18.67
C TYR A 117 -11.02 26.41 -17.60
N ASN A 118 -9.97 27.17 -17.31
CA ASN A 118 -8.96 26.79 -16.32
C ASN A 118 -9.57 26.65 -14.92
N VAL A 119 -10.47 27.55 -14.51
CA VAL A 119 -11.17 27.45 -13.21
C VAL A 119 -12.01 26.18 -13.15
N VAL A 120 -12.82 25.90 -14.17
CA VAL A 120 -13.66 24.69 -14.22
C VAL A 120 -12.79 23.43 -14.22
N ASN A 121 -11.69 23.43 -14.96
CA ASN A 121 -10.78 22.29 -15.03
C ASN A 121 -10.15 21.98 -13.66
N VAL A 122 -9.65 23.00 -12.95
CA VAL A 122 -9.07 22.81 -11.60
C VAL A 122 -10.13 22.36 -10.61
N GLN A 123 -11.35 22.92 -10.66
CA GLN A 123 -12.45 22.47 -9.82
C GLN A 123 -12.77 20.99 -10.04
N THR A 124 -12.84 20.55 -11.30
CA THR A 124 -13.06 19.14 -11.64
C THR A 124 -11.94 18.24 -11.08
N GLN A 125 -10.69 18.70 -11.11
CA GLN A 125 -9.57 17.96 -10.53
C GLN A 125 -9.68 17.85 -8.99
N ILE A 126 -10.11 18.94 -8.32
CA ILE A 126 -10.38 18.93 -6.87
C ILE A 126 -11.47 17.91 -6.53
N ASP A 127 -12.60 17.94 -7.26
CA ASP A 127 -13.72 17.04 -7.02
C ASP A 127 -13.31 15.56 -7.25
N ASN A 128 -12.52 15.28 -8.28
CA ASN A 128 -11.96 13.96 -8.53
C ASN A 128 -11.01 13.51 -7.40
N ALA A 129 -10.13 14.39 -6.91
CA ALA A 129 -9.23 14.06 -5.81
C ALA A 129 -9.99 13.84 -4.49
N LYS A 130 -11.03 14.64 -4.21
CA LYS A 130 -11.93 14.41 -3.07
C LYS A 130 -12.67 13.08 -3.17
N MET A 131 -13.12 12.71 -4.37
CA MET A 131 -13.74 11.40 -4.61
C MET A 131 -12.76 10.26 -4.33
N GLN A 132 -11.52 10.35 -4.81
CA GLN A 132 -10.47 9.35 -4.55
C GLN A 132 -10.14 9.26 -3.06
N LEU A 133 -10.03 10.40 -2.36
CA LEU A 133 -9.78 10.42 -0.92
C LEU A 133 -10.93 9.77 -0.14
N ARG A 134 -12.18 10.07 -0.49
CA ARG A 134 -13.35 9.44 0.11
C ARG A 134 -13.36 7.93 -0.10
N GLN A 135 -13.05 7.45 -1.31
CA GLN A 135 -12.94 6.02 -1.61
C GLN A 135 -11.82 5.35 -0.81
N LEU A 136 -10.67 6.00 -0.69
CA LEU A 136 -9.53 5.48 0.08
C LEU A 136 -9.85 5.37 1.58
N MET A 137 -10.71 6.26 2.10
CA MET A 137 -11.19 6.26 3.48
C MET A 137 -12.43 5.36 3.68
N GLU A 138 -12.91 4.68 2.62
CA GLU A 138 -14.09 3.81 2.63
C GLU A 138 -15.37 4.50 3.14
N LEU A 139 -15.48 5.83 2.95
CA LEU A 139 -16.67 6.58 3.36
C LEU A 139 -17.84 6.30 2.41
N PRO A 140 -19.09 6.19 2.95
CA PRO A 140 -20.30 5.99 2.15
C PRO A 140 -20.48 7.08 1.09
N ALA A 141 -21.05 6.71 -0.07
CA ALA A 141 -21.22 7.63 -1.19
C ALA A 141 -22.22 8.76 -0.93
N ASP A 142 -23.17 8.54 -0.02
CA ASP A 142 -24.22 9.44 0.39
C ASP A 142 -23.82 10.36 1.56
N GLU A 143 -22.66 10.12 2.18
CA GLU A 143 -22.13 10.97 3.25
C GLU A 143 -21.51 12.24 2.68
N ALA A 144 -21.91 13.39 3.21
CA ALA A 144 -21.31 14.67 2.86
C ALA A 144 -19.84 14.72 3.32
N PHE A 145 -18.93 14.82 2.37
CA PHE A 145 -17.48 14.86 2.62
C PHE A 145 -16.88 16.12 2.02
N ASP A 146 -16.17 16.87 2.82
CA ASP A 146 -15.36 17.98 2.38
C ASP A 146 -14.02 18.04 3.14
N VAL A 147 -13.03 18.62 2.49
CA VAL A 147 -11.68 18.79 3.03
C VAL A 147 -11.53 20.23 3.49
N GLN A 148 -11.26 20.42 4.79
CA GLN A 148 -10.93 21.77 5.30
C GLN A 148 -9.55 22.18 4.80
N PRO A 149 -9.45 23.26 4.03
CA PRO A 149 -8.16 23.80 3.62
C PRO A 149 -7.43 24.37 4.84
N VAL A 150 -6.25 23.87 5.11
CA VAL A 150 -5.34 24.43 6.10
C VAL A 150 -4.28 25.21 5.34
N ASP A 151 -4.17 26.52 5.60
CA ASP A 151 -3.14 27.34 4.99
C ASP A 151 -1.76 26.92 5.49
N ALA A 152 -0.93 26.44 4.58
CA ALA A 152 0.47 26.14 4.88
C ALA A 152 1.25 27.46 5.05
N THR A 153 1.72 27.71 6.26
CA THR A 153 2.54 28.90 6.55
C THR A 153 3.98 28.69 6.06
N ASP A 154 4.67 29.79 5.74
CA ASP A 154 6.10 29.75 5.36
C ASP A 154 6.97 29.08 6.42
N VAL A 155 6.64 29.28 7.70
CA VAL A 155 7.34 28.65 8.82
C VAL A 155 7.23 27.13 8.76
N GLN A 156 6.04 26.60 8.45
CA GLN A 156 5.85 25.16 8.32
C GLN A 156 6.60 24.58 7.12
N VAL A 157 6.66 25.30 6.01
CA VAL A 157 7.38 24.87 4.80
C VAL A 157 8.89 24.89 5.01
N LEU A 158 9.42 25.95 5.64
CA LEU A 158 10.85 26.21 5.78
C LEU A 158 11.48 25.68 7.08
N ASN A 159 10.72 24.96 7.91
CA ASN A 159 11.28 24.30 9.08
C ASN A 159 12.45 23.38 8.69
N SER A 160 13.44 23.29 9.57
CA SER A 160 14.62 22.43 9.37
C SER A 160 14.23 20.96 9.17
N ILE A 161 14.89 20.32 8.22
CA ILE A 161 14.74 18.89 7.95
C ILE A 161 15.84 18.17 8.72
N PRO A 162 15.52 17.15 9.55
CA PRO A 162 16.52 16.32 10.21
C PRO A 162 17.44 15.64 9.19
N SER A 163 18.63 15.20 9.64
CA SER A 163 19.53 14.45 8.76
C SER A 163 18.90 13.12 8.33
N LYS A 164 19.14 12.71 7.09
CA LYS A 164 18.61 11.45 6.55
C LYS A 164 19.05 10.24 7.38
N ASP A 165 20.27 10.26 7.92
CA ASP A 165 20.80 9.15 8.72
C ASP A 165 20.09 9.02 10.08
N ALA A 166 19.70 10.14 10.70
CA ALA A 166 18.90 10.12 11.93
C ALA A 166 17.49 9.55 11.68
N ILE A 167 16.86 9.95 10.57
CA ILE A 167 15.55 9.44 10.16
C ILE A 167 15.64 7.94 9.86
N TYR A 168 16.66 7.51 9.11
CA TYR A 168 16.87 6.10 8.77
C TYR A 168 17.10 5.24 10.01
N SER A 169 17.94 5.70 10.95
CA SER A 169 18.16 4.97 12.21
C SER A 169 16.86 4.78 12.99
N SER A 170 16.04 5.83 13.12
CA SER A 170 14.73 5.73 13.77
C SER A 170 13.77 4.79 13.03
N ALA A 171 13.78 4.84 11.68
CA ALA A 171 12.95 3.99 10.85
C ALA A 171 13.29 2.51 10.95
N LEU A 172 14.58 2.15 11.09
CA LEU A 172 15.01 0.75 11.30
C LEU A 172 14.39 0.12 12.55
N ASP A 173 14.16 0.92 13.61
CA ASP A 173 13.59 0.44 14.85
C ASP A 173 12.05 0.46 14.86
N SER A 174 11.44 1.40 14.15
CA SER A 174 10.00 1.65 14.23
C SER A 174 9.20 0.95 13.12
N ARG A 175 9.76 0.81 11.92
CA ARG A 175 8.99 0.40 10.73
C ARG A 175 8.58 -1.08 10.73
N PRO A 176 7.29 -1.38 10.48
CA PRO A 176 6.78 -2.76 10.52
C PRO A 176 7.38 -3.67 9.45
N GLU A 177 7.74 -3.15 8.27
CA GLU A 177 8.37 -3.93 7.20
C GLU A 177 9.76 -4.46 7.61
N ILE A 178 10.51 -3.73 8.43
CA ILE A 178 11.80 -4.19 8.97
C ILE A 178 11.57 -5.29 10.02
N LYS A 179 10.65 -5.06 10.97
CA LYS A 179 10.29 -6.05 12.00
C LYS A 179 9.77 -7.34 11.38
N ARG A 180 8.98 -7.22 10.31
CA ARG A 180 8.50 -8.36 9.52
C ARG A 180 9.65 -9.17 8.94
N SER A 181 10.62 -8.51 8.30
CA SER A 181 11.77 -9.19 7.69
C SER A 181 12.67 -9.85 8.73
N GLN A 182 12.86 -9.22 9.91
CA GLN A 182 13.58 -9.82 11.04
C GLN A 182 12.86 -11.08 11.54
N LEU A 183 11.55 -11.02 11.74
CA LEU A 183 10.76 -12.18 12.16
C LEU A 183 10.74 -13.30 11.12
N ALA A 184 10.78 -12.97 9.82
CA ALA A 184 10.89 -13.96 8.74
C ALA A 184 12.21 -14.76 8.80
N ILE A 185 13.30 -14.13 9.22
CA ILE A 185 14.57 -14.83 9.47
C ILE A 185 14.41 -15.83 10.63
N GLU A 186 13.81 -15.41 11.75
CA GLU A 186 13.55 -16.30 12.88
C GLU A 186 12.64 -17.46 12.49
N GLN A 187 11.61 -17.20 11.70
CA GLN A 187 10.73 -18.23 11.17
C GLN A 187 11.48 -19.23 10.27
N SER A 188 12.36 -18.75 9.39
CA SER A 188 13.17 -19.59 8.50
C SER A 188 14.15 -20.45 9.32
N HIS A 189 14.73 -19.88 10.37
CA HIS A 189 15.56 -20.64 11.32
C HIS A 189 14.76 -21.75 12.04
N LEU A 190 13.53 -21.43 12.48
CA LEU A 190 12.62 -22.45 13.05
C LEU A 190 12.26 -23.52 12.03
N SER A 191 12.03 -23.16 10.77
CA SER A 191 11.76 -24.11 9.67
C SER A 191 12.95 -25.05 9.45
N THR A 192 14.17 -24.56 9.57
CA THR A 192 15.39 -25.40 9.54
C THR A 192 15.41 -26.40 10.70
N LYS A 193 14.99 -26.01 11.91
CA LYS A 193 14.84 -26.94 13.05
C LYS A 193 13.74 -27.97 12.81
N ILE A 194 12.61 -27.57 12.24
CA ILE A 194 11.52 -28.46 11.85
C ILE A 194 12.01 -29.50 10.81
N ALA A 195 12.77 -29.06 9.81
CA ALA A 195 13.35 -30.00 8.83
C ALA A 195 14.32 -31.00 9.50
N LYS A 196 15.15 -30.55 10.45
CA LYS A 196 16.06 -31.44 11.21
C LYS A 196 15.32 -32.46 12.08
N SER A 197 14.09 -32.17 12.54
CA SER A 197 13.30 -33.11 13.32
C SER A 197 12.91 -34.38 12.53
N GLY A 198 12.98 -34.32 11.20
CA GLY A 198 12.79 -35.48 10.33
C GLY A 198 13.81 -36.61 10.51
N TYR A 199 14.96 -36.34 11.16
CA TYR A 199 15.94 -37.38 11.53
C TYR A 199 15.61 -38.08 12.86
N LEU A 200 14.68 -37.53 13.65
CA LEU A 200 14.32 -38.02 14.95
C LEU A 200 13.21 -39.06 14.90
N PRO A 201 13.13 -40.00 15.88
CA PRO A 201 12.05 -40.97 15.96
C PRO A 201 10.66 -40.29 16.03
N THR A 202 9.65 -41.01 15.59
CA THR A 202 8.23 -40.67 15.81
C THR A 202 7.60 -41.72 16.69
N ILE A 203 6.91 -41.32 17.76
CA ILE A 203 6.17 -42.22 18.65
C ILE A 203 4.68 -41.96 18.50
N SER A 204 3.93 -42.96 18.12
CA SER A 204 2.49 -42.87 17.92
C SER A 204 1.77 -43.90 18.81
N LEU A 205 0.67 -43.49 19.42
CA LEU A 205 -0.30 -44.34 20.08
C LEU A 205 -1.45 -44.57 19.12
N THR A 206 -1.81 -45.82 18.88
CA THR A 206 -2.94 -46.21 18.04
C THR A 206 -3.93 -46.99 18.87
N GLY A 207 -5.21 -46.73 18.68
CA GLY A 207 -6.30 -47.50 19.30
C GLY A 207 -7.42 -47.69 18.28
N GLY A 208 -8.03 -48.81 18.30
CA GLY A 208 -9.14 -49.10 17.40
C GLY A 208 -10.13 -50.10 18.00
N ILE A 209 -11.38 -49.92 17.68
CA ILE A 209 -12.46 -50.89 17.89
C ILE A 209 -13.07 -51.17 16.57
N GLY A 210 -13.39 -52.46 16.32
CA GLY A 210 -13.97 -52.86 15.05
C GLY A 210 -14.84 -54.10 15.18
N ASP A 211 -15.64 -54.25 14.16
CA ASP A 211 -16.49 -55.42 14.01
C ASP A 211 -16.63 -55.78 12.52
N SER A 212 -16.97 -57.02 12.25
CA SER A 212 -17.19 -57.49 10.89
C SER A 212 -18.32 -58.51 10.82
N HIS A 213 -19.02 -58.51 9.72
CA HIS A 213 -20.06 -59.48 9.44
C HIS A 213 -19.96 -60.00 8.00
N MET A 214 -20.50 -61.23 7.78
CA MET A 214 -20.57 -61.86 6.49
C MET A 214 -21.97 -62.50 6.29
N THR A 215 -22.62 -62.20 5.17
CA THR A 215 -23.85 -62.85 4.80
C THR A 215 -23.56 -64.24 4.27
N GLY A 216 -24.49 -65.20 4.50
CA GLY A 216 -24.29 -66.61 4.13
C GLY A 216 -23.54 -67.45 5.17
N SER A 217 -23.17 -66.85 6.32
CA SER A 217 -22.72 -67.62 7.49
C SER A 217 -23.87 -68.36 8.16
N GLN A 218 -23.59 -69.50 8.82
CA GLN A 218 -24.56 -70.19 9.66
C GLN A 218 -24.89 -69.40 10.98
N THR A 219 -24.20 -68.35 11.26
CA THR A 219 -24.34 -67.51 12.45
C THR A 219 -25.14 -66.28 12.07
N ASN A 220 -26.17 -65.92 12.83
CA ASN A 220 -26.96 -64.72 12.60
C ASN A 220 -26.13 -63.44 12.88
N TRP A 221 -26.55 -62.34 12.30
CA TRP A 221 -25.86 -61.03 12.37
C TRP A 221 -25.51 -60.60 13.82
N ALA A 222 -26.46 -60.68 14.76
CA ALA A 222 -26.24 -60.30 16.15
C ALA A 222 -25.15 -61.10 16.85
N LYS A 223 -25.09 -62.40 16.53
CA LYS A 223 -24.08 -63.31 17.09
C LYS A 223 -22.70 -63.07 16.45
N GLN A 224 -22.67 -62.72 15.16
CA GLN A 224 -21.44 -62.32 14.47
C GLN A 224 -20.88 -61.03 15.09
N MET A 225 -21.70 -60.00 15.30
CA MET A 225 -21.31 -58.74 15.96
C MET A 225 -20.74 -58.94 17.35
N LYS A 226 -21.29 -59.89 18.10
CA LYS A 226 -20.76 -60.24 19.43
C LYS A 226 -19.43 -60.97 19.37
N ASN A 227 -19.28 -61.85 18.39
CA ASN A 227 -18.11 -62.71 18.29
C ASN A 227 -16.93 -62.08 17.56
N ASN A 228 -17.19 -61.16 16.64
CA ASN A 228 -16.19 -60.53 15.79
C ASN A 228 -15.73 -59.16 16.33
N PHE A 229 -16.39 -58.67 17.41
CA PHE A 229 -15.95 -57.46 18.06
C PHE A 229 -14.51 -57.58 18.51
N ASN A 230 -13.66 -56.67 18.07
CA ASN A 230 -12.25 -56.61 18.42
C ASN A 230 -11.86 -55.19 18.87
N GLY A 231 -10.94 -55.12 19.78
CA GLY A 231 -10.28 -53.89 20.23
C GLY A 231 -8.78 -54.07 20.15
N SER A 232 -8.09 -53.03 19.70
CA SER A 232 -6.64 -53.02 19.62
C SER A 232 -6.09 -51.73 20.24
N LEU A 233 -4.97 -51.85 20.96
CA LEU A 233 -4.17 -50.75 21.44
C LEU A 233 -2.72 -51.04 21.09
N GLY A 234 -2.02 -50.07 20.51
CA GLY A 234 -0.66 -50.24 20.05
C GLY A 234 0.18 -48.99 20.25
N VAL A 235 1.46 -49.16 20.50
CA VAL A 235 2.48 -48.11 20.49
C VAL A 235 3.42 -48.40 19.31
N THR A 236 3.58 -47.45 18.41
CA THR A 236 4.50 -47.55 17.27
C THR A 236 5.63 -46.57 17.44
N VAL A 237 6.86 -47.04 17.38
CA VAL A 237 8.07 -46.23 17.32
C VAL A 237 8.68 -46.36 15.93
N SER A 238 8.72 -45.27 15.17
CA SER A 238 9.29 -45.22 13.80
C SER A 238 10.60 -44.44 13.83
N ILE A 239 11.70 -45.08 13.46
CA ILE A 239 13.05 -44.47 13.41
C ILE A 239 13.50 -44.49 11.94
N PRO A 240 13.71 -43.32 11.30
CA PRO A 240 14.19 -43.30 9.91
C PRO A 240 15.69 -43.62 9.87
N ILE A 241 16.05 -44.80 9.35
CA ILE A 241 17.44 -45.25 9.18
C ILE A 241 17.96 -44.84 7.80
N PHE A 242 17.15 -44.99 6.78
CA PHE A 242 17.48 -44.63 5.42
C PHE A 242 16.22 -44.04 4.73
N ASP A 243 16.33 -42.83 4.22
CA ASP A 243 15.23 -42.05 3.63
C ASP A 243 15.52 -41.55 2.21
N ASN A 244 16.48 -42.18 1.54
CA ASN A 244 16.94 -41.76 0.22
C ASN A 244 17.31 -40.24 0.14
N ARG A 245 17.98 -39.73 1.17
CA ARG A 245 18.41 -38.33 1.35
C ARG A 245 17.28 -37.28 1.45
N LYS A 246 16.04 -37.72 1.65
CA LYS A 246 14.87 -36.82 1.73
C LYS A 246 15.04 -35.77 2.83
N ASN A 247 15.39 -36.19 4.05
CA ASN A 247 15.61 -35.28 5.19
C ASN A 247 16.83 -34.36 4.95
N LYS A 248 17.93 -34.89 4.40
CA LYS A 248 19.11 -34.08 4.05
C LYS A 248 18.75 -32.97 3.09
N SER A 249 18.05 -33.29 2.01
CA SER A 249 17.59 -32.31 1.03
C SER A 249 16.61 -31.28 1.61
N ALA A 250 15.74 -31.69 2.54
CA ALA A 250 14.81 -30.80 3.23
C ALA A 250 15.58 -29.79 4.10
N VAL A 251 16.58 -30.23 4.85
CA VAL A 251 17.43 -29.37 5.69
C VAL A 251 18.23 -28.40 4.83
N GLU A 252 18.85 -28.84 3.74
CA GLU A 252 19.62 -27.94 2.88
C GLU A 252 18.71 -26.90 2.20
N ARG A 253 17.52 -27.27 1.74
CA ARG A 253 16.54 -26.29 1.23
C ARG A 253 16.13 -25.27 2.30
N ALA A 254 15.91 -25.73 3.54
CA ALA A 254 15.54 -24.83 4.64
C ALA A 254 16.68 -23.83 4.98
N LYS A 255 17.95 -24.27 4.94
CA LYS A 255 19.10 -23.38 5.12
C LYS A 255 19.21 -22.35 3.99
N VAL A 256 18.98 -22.74 2.73
CA VAL A 256 18.96 -21.79 1.59
C VAL A 256 17.85 -20.76 1.81
N ALA A 257 16.65 -21.18 2.25
CA ALA A 257 15.55 -20.26 2.55
C ALA A 257 15.92 -19.28 3.70
N GLU A 258 16.65 -19.74 4.72
CA GLU A 258 17.16 -18.90 5.81
C GLU A 258 18.15 -17.84 5.29
N THR A 259 19.08 -18.23 4.41
CA THR A 259 20.00 -17.28 3.75
C THR A 259 19.23 -16.29 2.85
N THR A 260 18.22 -16.74 2.11
CA THR A 260 17.36 -15.86 1.30
C THR A 260 16.67 -14.82 2.18
N ALA A 261 16.09 -15.23 3.32
CA ALA A 261 15.44 -14.30 4.24
C ALA A 261 16.40 -13.23 4.80
N GLN A 262 17.68 -13.57 4.99
CA GLN A 262 18.72 -12.59 5.38
C GLN A 262 18.98 -11.56 4.29
N PHE A 263 19.04 -11.97 3.02
CA PHE A 263 19.16 -11.05 1.90
C PHE A 263 17.91 -10.20 1.70
N ASP A 264 16.72 -10.76 1.91
CA ASP A 264 15.47 -10.03 1.85
C ASP A 264 15.40 -8.89 2.89
N LEU A 265 15.95 -9.12 4.10
CA LEU A 265 16.10 -8.05 5.09
C LEU A 265 17.03 -6.95 4.60
N GLN A 266 18.20 -7.31 4.04
CA GLN A 266 19.13 -6.32 3.50
C GLN A 266 18.50 -5.50 2.37
N ASP A 267 17.75 -6.14 1.49
CA ASP A 267 17.05 -5.46 0.40
C ASP A 267 15.93 -4.55 0.91
N THR A 268 15.17 -4.99 1.93
CA THR A 268 14.17 -4.15 2.59
C THR A 268 14.82 -2.91 3.23
N GLN A 269 15.97 -3.07 3.89
CA GLN A 269 16.73 -1.95 4.46
C GLN A 269 17.22 -0.97 3.40
N LYS A 270 17.73 -1.47 2.25
CA LYS A 270 18.16 -0.62 1.13
C LYS A 270 16.99 0.14 0.51
N GLN A 271 15.85 -0.51 0.31
CA GLN A 271 14.64 0.13 -0.20
C GLN A 271 14.13 1.22 0.75
N LEU A 272 14.14 0.95 2.06
CA LEU A 272 13.80 1.94 3.07
C LEU A 272 14.73 3.16 3.02
N TYR A 273 16.05 2.93 2.96
CA TYR A 273 17.03 4.00 2.83
C TYR A 273 16.81 4.84 1.57
N GLN A 274 16.60 4.19 0.42
CA GLN A 274 16.33 4.85 -0.85
C GLN A 274 15.05 5.71 -0.80
N THR A 275 14.00 5.20 -0.15
CA THR A 275 12.75 5.94 0.03
C THR A 275 12.96 7.20 0.88
N ILE A 276 13.63 7.07 2.02
CA ILE A 276 13.97 8.19 2.91
C ILE A 276 14.86 9.21 2.18
N GLU A 277 15.88 8.76 1.45
CA GLU A 277 16.75 9.63 0.67
C GLU A 277 15.98 10.39 -0.41
N THR A 278 15.05 9.74 -1.09
CA THR A 278 14.19 10.37 -2.10
C THR A 278 13.33 11.47 -1.48
N TYR A 279 12.65 11.21 -0.37
CA TYR A 279 11.86 12.21 0.32
C TYR A 279 12.73 13.35 0.89
N TRP A 280 13.91 13.02 1.40
CA TRP A 280 14.85 14.02 1.93
C TRP A 280 15.36 14.97 0.83
N LEU A 281 15.76 14.43 -0.31
CA LEU A 281 16.19 15.22 -1.47
C LEU A 281 15.03 16.08 -2.00
N ASN A 282 13.85 15.51 -2.13
CA ASN A 282 12.67 16.23 -2.59
C ASN A 282 12.31 17.37 -1.63
N ALA A 283 12.29 17.11 -0.33
CA ALA A 283 11.99 18.13 0.68
C ALA A 283 13.01 19.27 0.64
N THR A 284 14.32 18.95 0.67
CA THR A 284 15.39 19.95 0.66
C THR A 284 15.40 20.79 -0.61
N ASN A 285 15.28 20.12 -1.78
CA ASN A 285 15.28 20.80 -3.07
C ASN A 285 14.03 21.68 -3.23
N SER A 286 12.86 21.19 -2.82
CA SER A 286 11.62 21.96 -2.93
C SER A 286 11.58 23.14 -1.98
N GLN A 287 12.21 23.07 -0.79
CA GLN A 287 12.38 24.24 0.07
C GLN A 287 13.23 25.32 -0.60
N ALA A 288 14.38 24.94 -1.19
CA ALA A 288 15.24 25.88 -1.89
C ALA A 288 14.56 26.51 -3.11
N LYS A 289 13.85 25.68 -3.91
CA LYS A 289 13.04 26.15 -5.05
C LYS A 289 11.92 27.07 -4.61
N TYR A 290 11.23 26.76 -3.51
CA TYR A 290 10.14 27.58 -2.99
C TYR A 290 10.61 29.00 -2.66
N VAL A 291 11.77 29.14 -1.99
CA VAL A 291 12.35 30.46 -1.68
C VAL A 291 12.63 31.26 -2.95
N ALA A 292 13.25 30.63 -3.95
CA ALA A 292 13.54 31.28 -5.23
C ALA A 292 12.25 31.61 -6.02
N ALA A 293 11.28 30.71 -6.05
CA ALA A 293 10.00 30.90 -6.72
C ALA A 293 9.17 32.02 -6.08
N LYS A 294 9.22 32.17 -4.74
CA LYS A 294 8.57 33.27 -4.02
C LYS A 294 9.08 34.63 -4.48
N SER A 295 10.42 34.82 -4.54
CA SER A 295 11.03 36.02 -5.06
C SER A 295 10.70 36.28 -6.54
N SER A 296 10.62 35.22 -7.35
CA SER A 296 10.17 35.30 -8.74
C SER A 296 8.73 35.81 -8.85
N VAL A 297 7.81 35.27 -8.03
CA VAL A 297 6.41 35.73 -8.00
C VAL A 297 6.31 37.23 -7.66
N GLU A 298 7.03 37.68 -6.64
CA GLU A 298 7.07 39.11 -6.27
C GLU A 298 7.51 39.99 -7.46
N SER A 299 8.58 39.61 -8.15
CA SER A 299 9.07 40.32 -9.32
C SER A 299 8.11 40.29 -10.49
N MET A 300 7.51 39.14 -10.78
CA MET A 300 6.54 38.95 -11.88
C MET A 300 5.21 39.67 -11.60
N ALA A 301 4.78 39.73 -10.33
CA ALA A 301 3.59 40.50 -9.93
C ALA A 301 3.78 41.99 -10.17
N THR A 302 4.91 42.55 -9.73
CA THR A 302 5.27 43.95 -9.98
C THR A 302 5.35 44.23 -11.49
N SER A 303 6.00 43.36 -12.25
CA SER A 303 6.08 43.50 -13.72
C SER A 303 4.70 43.49 -14.40
N TYR A 304 3.80 42.59 -13.96
CA TYR A 304 2.45 42.50 -14.53
C TYR A 304 1.60 43.74 -14.16
N GLU A 305 1.71 44.24 -12.93
CA GLU A 305 1.04 45.47 -12.49
C GLU A 305 1.46 46.67 -13.36
N LEU A 306 2.77 46.91 -13.50
CA LEU A 306 3.30 47.99 -14.34
C LEU A 306 2.91 47.81 -15.81
N MET A 307 2.93 46.59 -16.33
CA MET A 307 2.52 46.28 -17.70
C MET A 307 1.03 46.59 -17.90
N THR A 308 0.19 46.29 -16.92
CA THR A 308 -1.25 46.57 -16.95
C THR A 308 -1.51 48.07 -16.94
N GLU A 309 -0.77 48.89 -16.16
CA GLU A 309 -0.86 50.34 -16.17
C GLU A 309 -0.44 50.91 -17.52
N GLN A 310 0.71 50.46 -18.07
CA GLN A 310 1.21 50.93 -19.37
C GLN A 310 0.24 50.55 -20.51
N PHE A 311 -0.36 49.40 -20.47
CA PHE A 311 -1.40 48.99 -21.41
C PHE A 311 -2.64 49.89 -21.31
N ASN A 312 -3.09 50.22 -20.12
CA ASN A 312 -4.21 51.10 -19.87
C ASN A 312 -3.97 52.54 -20.39
N LEU A 313 -2.69 52.96 -20.41
CA LEU A 313 -2.26 54.25 -20.97
C LEU A 313 -2.02 54.20 -22.50
N GLY A 314 -2.19 53.04 -23.15
CA GLY A 314 -1.93 52.83 -24.56
C GLY A 314 -0.45 52.77 -24.93
N LEU A 315 0.45 52.67 -23.97
CA LEU A 315 1.90 52.62 -24.19
C LEU A 315 2.44 51.23 -24.51
N LYS A 316 1.66 50.21 -24.24
CA LYS A 316 1.97 48.81 -24.52
C LYS A 316 0.85 48.10 -25.27
N ASN A 317 1.22 47.07 -26.01
CA ASN A 317 0.27 46.26 -26.77
C ASN A 317 -0.27 45.09 -25.96
N ILE A 318 -1.36 44.49 -26.44
CA ILE A 318 -2.04 43.35 -25.78
C ILE A 318 -1.16 42.10 -25.66
N ALA A 319 -0.29 41.84 -26.65
CA ALA A 319 0.56 40.66 -26.64
C ALA A 319 1.59 40.72 -25.48
N GLU A 320 2.14 41.93 -25.21
CA GLU A 320 3.06 42.16 -24.07
C GLU A 320 2.32 41.96 -22.75
N LEU A 321 1.11 42.47 -22.61
CA LEU A 321 0.27 42.28 -21.42
C LEU A 321 -0.02 40.80 -21.17
N LEU A 322 -0.50 40.05 -22.19
CA LEU A 322 -0.82 38.62 -22.07
C LEU A 322 0.41 37.78 -21.77
N ASN A 323 1.56 38.13 -22.33
CA ASN A 323 2.83 37.46 -22.01
C ASN A 323 3.25 37.69 -20.54
N SER A 324 3.19 38.92 -20.05
CA SER A 324 3.49 39.23 -18.66
C SER A 324 2.54 38.51 -17.70
N ARG A 325 1.25 38.45 -18.04
CA ARG A 325 0.25 37.67 -17.30
C ARG A 325 0.60 36.17 -17.26
N ALA A 326 0.96 35.59 -18.40
CA ALA A 326 1.32 34.17 -18.48
C ALA A 326 2.55 33.86 -17.62
N ASN A 327 3.55 34.73 -17.61
CA ASN A 327 4.74 34.63 -16.79
C ASN A 327 4.39 34.67 -15.28
N LEU A 328 3.49 35.57 -14.87
CA LEU A 328 3.02 35.64 -13.48
C LEU A 328 2.29 34.34 -13.08
N LEU A 329 1.36 33.86 -13.91
CA LEU A 329 0.62 32.62 -13.64
C LEU A 329 1.58 31.42 -13.47
N ASN A 330 2.55 31.28 -14.39
CA ASN A 330 3.55 30.21 -14.32
C ASN A 330 4.41 30.31 -13.05
N ALA A 331 4.84 31.52 -12.68
CA ALA A 331 5.59 31.73 -11.45
C ALA A 331 4.77 31.35 -10.19
N GLN A 332 3.49 31.75 -10.14
CA GLN A 332 2.60 31.42 -9.03
C GLN A 332 2.34 29.91 -8.94
N GLN A 333 2.09 29.23 -10.06
CA GLN A 333 1.89 27.77 -10.09
C GLN A 333 3.16 27.03 -9.64
N THR A 334 4.33 27.45 -10.11
CA THR A 334 5.63 26.87 -9.70
C THR A 334 5.84 27.04 -8.20
N MET A 335 5.62 28.24 -7.67
CA MET A 335 5.74 28.52 -6.24
C MET A 335 4.81 27.64 -5.40
N LEU A 336 3.54 27.50 -5.81
CA LEU A 336 2.58 26.65 -5.10
C LEU A 336 3.00 25.17 -5.16
N GLN A 337 3.43 24.68 -6.31
CA GLN A 337 3.90 23.31 -6.46
C GLN A 337 5.08 23.01 -5.53
N ASP A 338 6.11 23.89 -5.51
CA ASP A 338 7.29 23.71 -4.67
C ASP A 338 6.92 23.82 -3.17
N LYS A 339 6.02 24.74 -2.80
CA LYS A 339 5.48 24.90 -1.45
C LYS A 339 4.88 23.60 -0.91
N TYR A 340 3.94 23.05 -1.65
CA TYR A 340 3.20 21.86 -1.20
C TYR A 340 4.02 20.57 -1.35
N THR A 341 4.94 20.51 -2.32
CA THR A 341 5.90 19.41 -2.44
C THR A 341 6.85 19.37 -1.24
N ALA A 342 7.38 20.52 -0.82
CA ALA A 342 8.22 20.63 0.37
C ALA A 342 7.47 20.18 1.63
N LEU A 343 6.24 20.67 1.81
CA LEU A 343 5.40 20.32 2.96
C LEU A 343 5.11 18.81 3.02
N LEU A 344 4.70 18.22 1.89
CA LEU A 344 4.39 16.79 1.81
C LEU A 344 5.61 15.94 2.16
N ASN A 345 6.73 16.16 1.47
CA ASN A 345 7.91 15.31 1.68
C ASN A 345 8.48 15.45 3.09
N ARG A 346 8.42 16.65 3.68
CA ARG A 346 8.80 16.85 5.08
C ARG A 346 7.89 16.08 6.05
N ASN A 347 6.58 16.11 5.84
CA ASN A 347 5.64 15.37 6.68
C ASN A 347 5.84 13.86 6.54
N LEU A 348 6.08 13.36 5.32
CA LEU A 348 6.44 11.97 5.09
C LEU A 348 7.74 11.58 5.79
N LEU A 349 8.77 12.43 5.77
CA LEU A 349 10.01 12.18 6.52
C LEU A 349 9.76 12.07 8.03
N ASN A 350 8.93 12.94 8.60
CA ASN A 350 8.53 12.86 10.00
C ASN A 350 7.80 11.55 10.30
N PHE A 351 6.94 11.10 9.39
CA PHE A 351 6.26 9.82 9.51
C PHE A 351 7.23 8.62 9.46
N TYR A 352 8.25 8.68 8.58
CA TYR A 352 9.30 7.66 8.56
C TYR A 352 10.20 7.70 9.81
N ALA A 353 10.34 8.86 10.44
CA ALA A 353 11.01 8.97 11.73
C ALA A 353 10.21 8.41 12.92
N GLY A 354 8.97 7.93 12.69
CA GLY A 354 8.13 7.31 13.72
C GLY A 354 7.11 8.25 14.36
N ASN A 355 6.94 9.47 13.84
CA ASN A 355 5.89 10.39 14.27
C ASN A 355 4.57 10.10 13.54
N GLU A 356 3.46 10.61 14.07
CA GLU A 356 2.17 10.56 13.34
C GLU A 356 2.17 11.56 12.18
N LEU A 357 1.39 11.23 11.11
CA LEU A 357 1.18 12.08 9.95
C LEU A 357 0.18 13.20 10.26
#